data_79d204e2e9f416a681783bf3aa112078
#
_entry.id   79d204e2e9f416a681783bf3aa112078
#
_cell.length_a   1.000
_cell.length_b   1.000
_cell.length_c   1.000
_cell.angle_alpha   90.00
_cell.angle_beta   90.00
_cell.angle_gamma   90.00
#
_symmetry.space_group_name_H-M   'P 1'
#
loop_
_entity.id
_entity.type
_entity.pdbx_description
1 polymer ?
#
loop_
_entity_poly.entity_id
_entity_poly.type
_entity_poly.pdbx_seq_one_letter_code
_entity_poly.pdbx_strand_id
1 'polypeptide(L)'
;PTIDKENDQTFGLTLNVPLDTRTFNDVQSKRIDYLKSKLNLENSIDDEKTFFKTKLEKLAMIDERLQITKDDLEVYDSILKIINEEKQAQIKTQSDLDTLQNSQKIKSLDLKVYEIEKQIELLEMYAKLQ
;
A
#
# COMPACT_ATOMS: atom_id res chain seq x y z
N PRO A 1 35.92 3.56 -4.57
CA PRO A 1 35.27 4.86 -4.42
C PRO A 1 34.54 5.32 -5.68
N THR A 2 35.11 5.02 -6.83
CA THR A 2 34.45 5.33 -8.09
C THR A 2 33.17 4.55 -8.32
N ILE A 3 33.08 3.35 -7.78
CA ILE A 3 31.90 2.50 -7.88
C ILE A 3 30.72 3.11 -7.15
N ASP A 4 30.96 3.71 -6.01
CA ASP A 4 29.89 4.33 -5.21
C ASP A 4 29.27 5.53 -5.93
N LYS A 5 30.09 6.27 -6.64
CA LYS A 5 29.61 7.40 -7.44
C LYS A 5 28.74 6.96 -8.60
N GLU A 6 29.09 5.85 -9.21
CA GLU A 6 28.30 5.31 -10.30
C GLU A 6 26.93 4.85 -9.82
N ASN A 7 26.86 4.24 -8.66
CA ASN A 7 25.59 3.82 -8.08
C ASN A 7 24.69 5.02 -7.78
N ASP A 8 25.26 6.10 -7.30
CA ASP A 8 24.49 7.32 -7.01
C ASP A 8 23.89 7.93 -8.28
N GLN A 9 24.57 7.83 -9.39
CA GLN A 9 24.10 8.37 -10.66
C GLN A 9 22.87 7.65 -11.20
N THR A 10 22.69 6.39 -10.88
CA THR A 10 21.58 5.61 -11.40
C THR A 10 20.24 5.91 -10.71
N PHE A 11 20.26 6.54 -9.56
CA PHE A 11 19.05 6.81 -8.80
C PHE A 11 18.03 7.67 -9.53
N GLY A 12 18.48 8.67 -10.26
CA GLY A 12 17.59 9.56 -10.98
C GLY A 12 16.82 8.89 -12.11
N LEU A 13 17.37 7.81 -12.65
CA LEU A 13 16.75 7.11 -13.78
C LEU A 13 15.55 6.27 -13.39
N THR A 14 15.51 5.81 -12.15
CA THR A 14 14.45 4.94 -11.67
C THR A 14 13.13 5.66 -11.42
N LEU A 15 13.15 6.96 -11.32
CA LEU A 15 11.96 7.77 -11.11
C LEU A 15 11.05 7.83 -12.34
N ASN A 16 11.48 7.30 -13.46
CA ASN A 16 10.69 7.23 -14.69
C ASN A 16 9.85 5.97 -14.81
N VAL A 17 9.73 5.20 -13.74
CA VAL A 17 8.92 3.98 -13.72
C VAL A 17 7.45 4.33 -13.96
N PRO A 18 6.77 3.67 -14.91
CA PRO A 18 5.36 3.90 -15.15
C PRO A 18 4.50 3.54 -13.94
N LEU A 19 3.50 4.38 -13.68
CA LEU A 19 2.58 4.17 -12.56
C LEU A 19 1.33 3.36 -12.95
N ASP A 20 1.39 2.61 -14.02
CA ASP A 20 0.33 1.66 -14.36
C ASP A 20 0.25 0.59 -13.28
N THR A 21 -0.91 0.47 -12.65
CA THR A 21 -1.13 -0.36 -11.47
C THR A 21 -0.74 -1.82 -11.70
N ARG A 22 -1.08 -2.37 -12.86
CA ARG A 22 -0.79 -3.78 -13.16
C ARG A 22 0.71 -4.01 -13.36
N THR A 23 1.32 -3.24 -14.24
CA THR A 23 2.76 -3.32 -14.53
C THR A 23 3.56 -3.02 -13.28
N PHE A 24 3.12 -2.02 -12.51
CA PHE A 24 3.75 -1.65 -11.26
C PHE A 24 3.71 -2.80 -10.26
N ASN A 25 2.57 -3.46 -10.07
CA ASN A 25 2.45 -4.60 -9.16
C ASN A 25 3.33 -5.78 -9.58
N ASP A 26 3.42 -6.08 -10.86
CA ASP A 26 4.26 -7.18 -11.37
C ASP A 26 5.74 -6.89 -11.13
N VAL A 27 6.17 -5.67 -11.43
CA VAL A 27 7.55 -5.23 -11.20
C VAL A 27 7.87 -5.29 -9.70
N GLN A 28 6.95 -4.84 -8.87
CA GLN A 28 7.15 -4.83 -7.42
C GLN A 28 7.22 -6.21 -6.81
N SER A 29 6.38 -7.13 -7.27
CA SER A 29 6.44 -8.52 -6.80
C SER A 29 7.81 -9.12 -7.01
N LYS A 30 8.37 -8.94 -8.20
CA LYS A 30 9.72 -9.39 -8.53
C LYS A 30 10.78 -8.69 -7.70
N ARG A 31 10.61 -7.40 -7.44
CA ARG A 31 11.55 -6.62 -6.62
C ARG A 31 11.56 -7.06 -5.18
N ILE A 32 10.39 -7.36 -4.62
CA ILE A 32 10.29 -7.88 -3.26
C ILE A 32 10.98 -9.24 -3.16
N ASP A 33 10.79 -10.12 -4.12
CA ASP A 33 11.46 -11.42 -4.15
C ASP A 33 12.98 -11.27 -4.23
N TYR A 34 13.44 -10.35 -5.06
CA TYR A 34 14.86 -10.04 -5.16
C TYR A 34 15.41 -9.51 -3.84
N LEU A 35 14.70 -8.61 -3.18
CA LEU A 35 15.12 -8.08 -1.88
C LEU A 35 15.20 -9.15 -0.82
N LYS A 36 14.26 -10.07 -0.77
CA LYS A 36 14.30 -11.20 0.15
C LYS A 36 15.53 -12.06 -0.10
N SER A 37 15.82 -12.34 -1.35
CA SER A 37 17.01 -13.11 -1.74
C SER A 37 18.29 -12.38 -1.35
N LYS A 38 18.35 -11.07 -1.59
CA LYS A 38 19.49 -10.24 -1.22
C LYS A 38 19.73 -10.25 0.29
N LEU A 39 18.68 -10.13 1.08
CA LEU A 39 18.77 -10.18 2.53
C LEU A 39 19.28 -11.54 3.04
N ASN A 40 18.95 -12.60 2.33
CA ASN A 40 19.43 -13.95 2.70
C ASN A 40 20.88 -14.19 2.32
N LEU A 41 21.35 -13.55 1.26
CA LEU A 41 22.70 -13.78 0.73
C LEU A 41 23.75 -12.83 1.32
N GLU A 42 23.36 -11.61 1.63
CA GLU A 42 24.30 -10.61 2.13
C GLU A 42 24.27 -10.47 3.64
N ASN A 43 25.45 -10.65 4.25
CA ASN A 43 25.63 -10.45 5.67
C ASN A 43 26.43 -9.18 6.01
N SER A 44 26.87 -8.43 5.00
CA SER A 44 27.99 -7.53 5.17
C SER A 44 27.67 -6.07 5.43
N ILE A 45 26.44 -5.63 5.13
CA ILE A 45 26.09 -4.21 5.30
C ILE A 45 24.86 -4.12 6.21
N ASP A 46 25.10 -3.92 7.47
CA ASP A 46 24.05 -3.91 8.49
C ASP A 46 23.02 -2.81 8.27
N ASP A 47 23.45 -1.62 7.85
CA ASP A 47 22.56 -0.49 7.62
C ASP A 47 21.58 -0.76 6.45
N GLU A 48 22.09 -1.30 5.35
CA GLU A 48 21.27 -1.66 4.21
C GLU A 48 20.31 -2.80 4.55
N LYS A 49 20.79 -3.80 5.26
CA LYS A 49 19.97 -4.91 5.73
C LYS A 49 18.84 -4.41 6.63
N THR A 50 19.17 -3.52 7.55
CA THR A 50 18.18 -2.91 8.46
C THR A 50 17.16 -2.09 7.68
N PHE A 51 17.60 -1.32 6.70
CA PHE A 51 16.69 -0.54 5.84
C PHE A 51 15.65 -1.45 5.17
N PHE A 52 16.08 -2.49 4.49
CA PHE A 52 15.18 -3.38 3.79
C PHE A 52 14.28 -4.18 4.74
N LYS A 53 14.83 -4.62 5.86
CA LYS A 53 14.04 -5.30 6.89
C LYS A 53 12.91 -4.40 7.40
N THR A 54 13.22 -3.15 7.73
CA THR A 54 12.25 -2.18 8.20
C THR A 54 11.18 -1.91 7.14
N LYS A 55 11.60 -1.78 5.88
CA LYS A 55 10.65 -1.58 4.77
C LYS A 55 9.72 -2.77 4.57
N LEU A 56 10.24 -3.98 4.66
CA LEU A 56 9.42 -5.19 4.54
C LEU A 56 8.41 -5.31 5.68
N GLU A 57 8.82 -4.98 6.90
CA GLU A 57 7.92 -4.94 8.05
C GLU A 57 6.82 -3.89 7.86
N LYS A 58 7.17 -2.71 7.36
CA LYS A 58 6.21 -1.65 7.09
C LYS A 58 5.23 -2.04 5.99
N LEU A 59 5.70 -2.69 4.94
CA LEU A 59 4.85 -3.21 3.89
C LEU A 59 3.85 -4.23 4.42
N ALA A 60 4.28 -5.12 5.30
CA ALA A 60 3.40 -6.10 5.92
C ALA A 60 2.30 -5.41 6.75
N MET A 61 2.64 -4.36 7.48
CA MET A 61 1.66 -3.56 8.22
C MET A 61 0.66 -2.88 7.29
N ILE A 62 1.14 -2.30 6.20
CA ILE A 62 0.26 -1.64 5.22
C ILE A 62 -0.68 -2.66 4.58
N ASP A 63 -0.18 -3.83 4.19
CA ASP A 63 -1.01 -4.90 3.62
C ASP A 63 -2.10 -5.35 4.59
N GLU A 64 -1.77 -5.45 5.88
CA GLU A 64 -2.74 -5.77 6.91
C GLU A 64 -3.83 -4.69 7.01
N ARG A 65 -3.43 -3.42 7.01
CA ARG A 65 -4.38 -2.29 7.03
C ARG A 65 -5.26 -2.28 5.78
N LEU A 66 -4.68 -2.56 4.63
CA LEU A 66 -5.44 -2.67 3.39
C LEU A 66 -6.51 -3.75 3.49
N GLN A 67 -6.16 -4.91 4.02
CA GLN A 67 -7.12 -6.00 4.16
C GLN A 67 -8.22 -5.66 5.15
N ILE A 68 -7.88 -5.10 6.30
CA ILE A 68 -8.86 -4.67 7.30
C ILE A 68 -9.81 -3.62 6.71
N THR A 69 -9.28 -2.66 5.99
CA THR A 69 -10.10 -1.60 5.37
C THR A 69 -11.04 -2.16 4.30
N LYS A 70 -10.58 -3.13 3.51
CA LYS A 70 -11.44 -3.82 2.54
C LYS A 70 -12.57 -4.58 3.24
N ASP A 71 -12.24 -5.28 4.30
CA ASP A 71 -13.23 -6.01 5.09
C ASP A 71 -14.26 -5.05 5.71
N ASP A 72 -13.80 -3.91 6.23
CA ASP A 72 -14.67 -2.86 6.75
C ASP A 72 -15.62 -2.32 5.68
N LEU A 73 -15.12 -2.11 4.46
CA LEU A 73 -15.96 -1.64 3.35
C LEU A 73 -17.05 -2.65 2.99
N GLU A 74 -16.76 -3.94 3.02
CA GLU A 74 -17.78 -4.97 2.81
C GLU A 74 -18.83 -4.93 3.90
N VAL A 75 -18.44 -4.71 5.15
CA VAL A 75 -19.38 -4.54 6.26
C VAL A 75 -20.23 -3.30 6.05
N TYR A 76 -19.65 -2.18 5.67
CA TYR A 76 -20.40 -0.96 5.37
C TYR A 76 -21.42 -1.16 4.27
N ASP A 77 -21.06 -1.86 3.19
CA ASP A 77 -21.99 -2.17 2.11
C ASP A 77 -23.19 -2.97 2.61
N SER A 78 -22.94 -3.95 3.45
CA SER A 78 -23.99 -4.77 4.05
C SER A 78 -24.91 -3.96 4.96
N ILE A 79 -24.33 -3.10 5.80
CA ILE A 79 -25.10 -2.24 6.71
C ILE A 79 -25.91 -1.22 5.92
N LEU A 80 -25.34 -0.62 4.88
CA LEU A 80 -26.05 0.34 4.03
C LEU A 80 -27.25 -0.29 3.37
N LYS A 81 -27.12 -1.52 2.91
CA LYS A 81 -28.23 -2.26 2.33
C LYS A 81 -29.38 -2.43 3.33
N ILE A 82 -29.05 -2.84 4.56
CA ILE A 82 -30.04 -3.04 5.63
C ILE A 82 -30.70 -1.70 5.99
N ILE A 83 -29.92 -0.64 6.17
CA ILE A 83 -30.45 0.67 6.55
C ILE A 83 -31.33 1.26 5.43
N ASN A 84 -30.98 1.03 4.18
CA ASN A 84 -31.81 1.48 3.07
C ASN A 84 -33.15 0.76 3.06
N GLU A 85 -33.18 -0.53 3.36
CA GLU A 85 -34.41 -1.31 3.52
C GLU A 85 -35.24 -0.78 4.71
N GLU A 86 -34.60 -0.51 5.83
CA GLU A 86 -35.24 0.06 7.02
C GLU A 86 -35.80 1.47 6.78
N LYS A 87 -35.09 2.28 5.98
CA LYS A 87 -35.58 3.58 5.59
C LYS A 87 -36.84 3.47 4.74
N GLN A 88 -36.87 2.54 3.80
CA GLN A 88 -38.06 2.29 2.98
C GLN A 88 -39.26 1.85 3.85
N ALA A 89 -38.98 1.14 4.94
CA ALA A 89 -39.98 0.76 5.93
C ALA A 89 -40.28 1.88 6.95
N GLN A 90 -39.68 3.07 6.79
CA GLN A 90 -39.83 4.23 7.67
C GLN A 90 -39.28 4.04 9.08
N ILE A 91 -38.36 3.11 9.26
CA ILE A 91 -37.72 2.84 10.56
C ILE A 91 -36.49 3.73 10.74
N LYS A 92 -35.78 4.03 9.66
CA LYS A 92 -34.58 4.87 9.65
C LYS A 92 -34.78 6.13 8.81
N THR A 93 -34.00 7.15 9.13
CA THR A 93 -34.08 8.45 8.45
C THR A 93 -33.04 8.58 7.34
N GLN A 94 -33.22 9.57 6.48
CA GLN A 94 -32.22 9.94 5.47
C GLN A 94 -30.91 10.36 6.13
N SER A 95 -30.97 11.01 7.28
CA SER A 95 -29.79 11.41 8.03
C SER A 95 -28.94 10.22 8.47
N ASP A 96 -29.58 9.12 8.90
CA ASP A 96 -28.87 7.89 9.27
C ASP A 96 -28.13 7.32 8.06
N LEU A 97 -28.80 7.30 6.91
CA LEU A 97 -28.21 6.82 5.66
C LEU A 97 -27.02 7.67 5.22
N ASP A 98 -27.19 9.00 5.27
CA ASP A 98 -26.14 9.94 4.87
C ASP A 98 -24.91 9.82 5.77
N THR A 99 -25.10 9.67 7.08
CA THR A 99 -24.02 9.49 8.04
C THR A 99 -23.20 8.24 7.71
N LEU A 100 -23.88 7.15 7.41
CA LEU A 100 -23.22 5.91 7.08
C LEU A 100 -22.51 5.95 5.73
N GLN A 101 -23.12 6.58 4.73
CA GLN A 101 -22.49 6.80 3.43
C GLN A 101 -21.23 7.64 3.54
N ASN A 102 -21.25 8.68 4.38
CA ASN A 102 -20.06 9.50 4.62
C ASN A 102 -18.95 8.69 5.28
N SER A 103 -19.29 7.84 6.24
CA SER A 103 -18.32 6.94 6.89
C SER A 103 -17.72 5.96 5.88
N GLN A 104 -18.52 5.42 4.98
CA GLN A 104 -18.04 4.56 3.90
C GLN A 104 -17.08 5.30 2.97
N LYS A 105 -17.40 6.53 2.60
CA LYS A 105 -16.51 7.36 1.76
C LYS A 105 -15.16 7.58 2.42
N ILE A 106 -15.15 7.87 3.72
CA ILE A 106 -13.91 8.04 4.48
C ILE A 106 -13.08 6.76 4.44
N LYS A 107 -13.70 5.60 4.65
CA LYS A 107 -13.00 4.31 4.55
C LYS A 107 -12.46 4.05 3.16
N SER A 108 -13.20 4.41 2.12
CA SER A 108 -12.72 4.30 0.74
C SER A 108 -11.51 5.18 0.47
N LEU A 109 -11.48 6.37 1.05
CA LEU A 109 -10.32 7.27 0.96
C LEU A 109 -9.13 6.71 1.73
N ASP A 110 -9.36 6.15 2.92
CA ASP A 110 -8.31 5.49 3.70
C ASP A 110 -7.68 4.35 2.90
N LEU A 111 -8.49 3.56 2.21
CA LEU A 111 -8.00 2.50 1.35
C LEU A 111 -7.03 3.04 0.29
N LYS A 112 -7.42 4.12 -0.38
CA LYS A 112 -6.56 4.76 -1.39
C LYS A 112 -5.27 5.31 -0.78
N VAL A 113 -5.34 5.89 0.40
CA VAL A 113 -4.16 6.40 1.11
C VAL A 113 -3.20 5.24 1.40
N TYR A 114 -3.68 4.12 1.90
CA TYR A 114 -2.84 2.96 2.16
C TYR A 114 -2.23 2.37 0.89
N GLU A 115 -2.98 2.34 -0.20
CA GLU A 115 -2.45 1.92 -1.50
C GLU A 115 -1.30 2.82 -1.96
N ILE A 116 -1.46 4.13 -1.80
CA ILE A 116 -0.42 5.11 -2.14
C ILE A 116 0.79 4.94 -1.21
N GLU A 117 0.59 4.78 0.09
CA GLU A 117 1.67 4.55 1.04
C GLU A 117 2.47 3.29 0.67
N LYS A 118 1.78 2.23 0.29
CA LYS A 118 2.43 1.01 -0.19
C LYS A 118 3.31 1.29 -1.40
N GLN A 119 2.78 2.02 -2.38
CA GLN A 119 3.51 2.37 -3.59
C GLN A 119 4.75 3.21 -3.26
N ILE A 120 4.63 4.17 -2.34
CA ILE A 120 5.76 5.00 -1.92
C ILE A 120 6.86 4.13 -1.29
N GLU A 121 6.51 3.23 -0.39
CA GLU A 121 7.48 2.34 0.25
C GLU A 121 8.19 1.45 -0.77
N LEU A 122 7.45 0.92 -1.72
CA LEU A 122 8.01 0.09 -2.77
C LEU A 122 8.94 0.89 -3.71
N LEU A 123 8.56 2.12 -4.04
CA LEU A 123 9.42 2.99 -4.85
C LEU A 123 10.71 3.35 -4.12
N GLU A 124 10.65 3.60 -2.82
CA GLU A 124 11.84 3.88 -2.01
C GLU A 124 12.78 2.67 -1.98
N MET A 125 12.23 1.47 -1.85
CA MET A 125 13.02 0.23 -1.94
C MET A 125 13.63 0.05 -3.33
N TYR A 126 12.84 0.32 -4.36
CA TYR A 126 13.30 0.25 -5.74
C TYR A 126 14.45 1.22 -6.00
N ALA A 127 14.31 2.46 -5.55
CA ALA A 127 15.34 3.48 -5.67
C ALA A 127 16.63 3.07 -4.95
N LYS A 128 16.52 2.42 -3.80
CA LYS A 128 17.67 1.96 -3.03
C LYS A 128 18.46 0.86 -3.75
N LEU A 129 17.80 0.10 -4.63
CA LEU A 129 18.46 -0.95 -5.40
C LEU A 129 19.29 -0.41 -6.58
N GLN A 130 19.03 0.80 -6.99
CA GLN A 130 19.77 1.45 -8.08
C GLN A 130 21.04 2.10 -7.53
#